data_2c976d5695ab5e78a8ba2c9a9f84b12a
#
_entry.id   2c976d5695ab5e78a8ba2c9a9f84b12a
#
_cell.length_a   1.000
_cell.length_b   1.000
_cell.length_c   1.000
_cell.angle_alpha   90.00
_cell.angle_beta   90.00
_cell.angle_gamma   90.00
#
_symmetry.space_group_name_H-M   'P 1'
#
loop_
_entity.id
_entity.type
_entity.pdbx_description
1 polymer ?
#
loop_
_entity_poly.entity_id
_entity_poly.type
_entity_poly.pdbx_seq_one_letter_code
_entity_poly.pdbx_strand_id
1 'polypeptide(L)'
;MGVARTGLNRGQGIERVASTRGFDETVVHFEQLIAAKGLMLFAKIDFTGDAKRAGLTMPRMMLLVFGNPKGGTPVMVAAPSSALDLPLKVLVSEEADGEVWLSFNSPEYLAQRHGIPSELVANIAGIRGLVGAAAAN
;
A
#
# COMPACT_ATOMS: atom_id res chain seq x y z
N MET A 1 18.36 14.32 4.66
CA MET A 1 17.95 14.20 3.34
C MET A 1 16.45 14.13 3.19
N GLY A 2 15.69 14.77 2.87
CA GLY A 2 14.26 14.76 2.90
C GLY A 2 13.55 14.17 1.68
N VAL A 3 14.30 13.57 0.77
CA VAL A 3 13.68 13.06 -0.44
C VAL A 3 13.50 11.55 -0.33
N ALA A 4 12.27 11.08 -0.46
CA ALA A 4 11.99 9.66 -0.49
C ALA A 4 12.54 9.06 -1.79
N ARG A 5 13.19 7.92 -1.66
CA ARG A 5 13.70 7.20 -2.82
C ARG A 5 12.59 6.32 -3.37
N THR A 6 12.48 6.29 -4.69
CA THR A 6 11.54 5.41 -5.35
C THR A 6 12.29 4.25 -5.98
N GLY A 7 11.83 3.04 -5.77
CA GLY A 7 12.42 1.86 -6.36
C GLY A 7 11.77 1.52 -7.69
N LEU A 8 12.49 0.78 -8.50
CA LEU A 8 11.93 0.21 -9.71
C LEU A 8 10.96 -0.91 -9.35
N ASN A 9 9.99 -1.09 -10.19
CA ASN A 9 9.03 -2.16 -10.02
C ASN A 9 9.69 -3.50 -10.18
N ARG A 10 9.41 -4.41 -9.25
CA ARG A 10 9.80 -5.80 -9.39
C ARG A 10 8.82 -6.56 -10.27
N GLY A 11 7.69 -5.99 -10.53
CA GLY A 11 6.68 -6.50 -11.43
C GLY A 11 5.94 -5.34 -12.04
N GLN A 12 5.18 -5.60 -13.08
CA GLN A 12 4.45 -4.57 -13.79
C GLN A 12 3.44 -3.90 -12.87
N GLY A 13 3.42 -2.58 -12.86
CA GLY A 13 2.44 -1.80 -12.11
C GLY A 13 2.71 -1.70 -10.62
N ILE A 14 3.90 -2.06 -10.16
CA ILE A 14 4.26 -1.95 -8.75
C ILE A 14 5.13 -0.71 -8.56
N GLU A 15 4.75 0.14 -7.60
CA GLU A 15 5.56 1.27 -7.18
C GLU A 15 6.12 1.01 -5.79
N ARG A 16 7.34 1.47 -5.56
CA ARG A 16 8.00 1.31 -4.27
C ARG A 16 8.59 2.63 -3.82
N VAL A 17 8.46 2.92 -2.53
CA VAL A 17 9.05 4.11 -1.93
C VAL A 17 9.84 3.66 -0.70
N ALA A 18 11.10 4.07 -0.59
CA ALA A 18 11.91 3.77 0.57
C ALA A 18 11.48 4.63 1.75
N SER A 19 11.31 4.01 2.92
CA SER A 19 10.98 4.73 4.13
C SER A 19 12.25 5.27 4.78
N THR A 20 12.15 6.44 5.38
CA THR A 20 13.22 7.00 6.21
C THR A 20 13.13 6.50 7.64
N ARG A 21 12.12 5.69 7.96
CA ARG A 21 11.86 5.16 9.30
C ARG A 21 12.14 3.68 9.35
N GLY A 22 12.28 3.13 10.56
CA GLY A 22 12.36 1.70 10.75
C GLY A 22 11.02 1.02 10.45
N PHE A 23 11.02 -0.29 10.46
CA PHE A 23 9.83 -1.06 10.07
C PHE A 23 8.62 -0.73 10.96
N ASP A 24 8.77 -0.86 12.28
CA ASP A 24 7.63 -0.63 13.18
C ASP A 24 7.14 0.80 13.13
N GLU A 25 8.06 1.76 13.06
CA GLU A 25 7.70 3.18 12.97
C GLU A 25 6.96 3.48 11.67
N THR A 26 7.38 2.86 10.56
CA THR A 26 6.71 3.04 9.28
C THR A 26 5.28 2.54 9.35
N VAL A 27 5.06 1.36 9.92
CA VAL A 27 3.72 0.80 10.07
C VAL A 27 2.84 1.70 10.93
N VAL A 28 3.34 2.11 12.10
CA VAL A 28 2.55 2.97 13.01
C VAL A 28 2.23 4.30 12.34
N HIS A 29 3.20 4.91 11.68
CA HIS A 29 3.00 6.19 11.02
C HIS A 29 1.97 6.08 9.89
N PHE A 30 2.03 4.98 9.13
CA PHE A 30 1.05 4.75 8.07
C PHE A 30 -0.36 4.60 8.64
N GLU A 31 -0.51 3.85 9.74
CA GLU A 31 -1.81 3.70 10.40
C GLU A 31 -2.34 5.04 10.89
N GLN A 32 -1.47 5.89 11.44
CA GLN A 32 -1.87 7.22 11.89
C GLN A 32 -2.36 8.07 10.72
N LEU A 33 -1.70 7.98 9.57
CA LEU A 33 -2.11 8.72 8.38
C LEU A 33 -3.44 8.22 7.83
N ILE A 34 -3.67 6.90 7.85
CA ILE A 34 -4.96 6.31 7.46
C ILE A 34 -6.08 6.92 8.31
N ALA A 35 -5.90 6.94 9.62
CA ALA A 35 -6.88 7.50 10.55
C ALA A 35 -7.09 8.99 10.32
N ALA A 36 -6.00 9.74 10.14
CA ALA A 36 -6.06 11.19 9.96
C ALA A 36 -6.80 11.57 8.67
N LYS A 37 -6.76 10.72 7.65
CA LYS A 37 -7.46 10.94 6.38
C LYS A 37 -8.90 10.44 6.43
N GLY A 38 -9.36 9.91 7.55
CA GLY A 38 -10.71 9.37 7.65
C GLY A 38 -10.92 8.08 6.89
N LEU A 39 -9.83 7.37 6.58
CA LEU A 39 -9.91 6.08 5.90
C LEU A 39 -10.08 4.96 6.92
N MET A 40 -10.51 3.80 6.42
CA MET A 40 -10.70 2.62 7.25
C MET A 40 -9.54 1.66 7.05
N LEU A 41 -9.01 1.15 8.16
CA LEU A 41 -8.05 0.04 8.12
C LEU A 41 -8.87 -1.25 8.21
N PHE A 42 -8.96 -1.97 7.11
CA PHE A 42 -9.78 -3.20 7.05
C PHE A 42 -9.05 -4.39 7.60
N ALA A 43 -7.74 -4.46 7.36
CA ALA A 43 -6.95 -5.60 7.80
C ALA A 43 -5.48 -5.22 7.91
N LYS A 44 -4.79 -5.95 8.77
CA LYS A 44 -3.36 -5.80 9.00
C LYS A 44 -2.81 -7.21 9.09
N ILE A 45 -2.11 -7.65 8.05
CA ILE A 45 -1.66 -9.03 7.93
C ILE A 45 -0.17 -9.09 8.19
N ASP A 46 0.21 -9.75 9.27
CA ASP A 46 1.60 -9.89 9.69
C ASP A 46 2.16 -11.21 9.14
N PHE A 47 2.73 -11.15 7.93
CA PHE A 47 3.26 -12.33 7.29
C PHE A 47 4.41 -12.95 8.09
N THR A 48 5.25 -12.11 8.71
CA THR A 48 6.37 -12.57 9.50
C THR A 48 5.90 -13.35 10.72
N GLY A 49 4.87 -12.85 11.40
CA GLY A 49 4.28 -13.53 12.53
C GLY A 49 3.61 -14.84 12.13
N ASP A 50 2.92 -14.83 10.98
CA ASP A 50 2.29 -16.05 10.46
C ASP A 50 3.33 -17.11 10.13
N ALA A 51 4.43 -16.71 9.49
CA ALA A 51 5.52 -17.63 9.19
C ALA A 51 6.08 -18.26 10.46
N LYS A 52 6.31 -17.44 11.48
CA LYS A 52 6.85 -17.91 12.75
C LYS A 52 5.93 -18.94 13.39
N ARG A 53 4.63 -18.71 13.36
CA ARG A 53 3.66 -19.68 13.90
C ARG A 53 3.65 -20.99 13.12
N ALA A 54 4.05 -20.95 11.85
CA ALA A 54 4.17 -22.15 11.02
C ALA A 54 5.55 -22.81 11.12
N GLY A 55 6.44 -22.31 11.98
CA GLY A 55 7.78 -22.85 12.14
C GLY A 55 8.77 -22.39 11.09
N LEU A 56 8.45 -21.30 10.39
CA LEU A 56 9.29 -20.77 9.33
C LEU A 56 9.80 -19.37 9.71
N THR A 57 10.80 -18.90 8.98
CA THR A 57 11.35 -17.56 9.17
C THR A 57 11.34 -16.82 7.85
N MET A 58 11.13 -15.50 7.93
CA MET A 58 11.18 -14.61 6.78
C MET A 58 11.50 -13.19 7.24
N PRO A 59 12.00 -12.33 6.36
CA PRO A 59 12.17 -10.92 6.71
C PRO A 59 10.87 -10.28 7.15
N ARG A 60 10.96 -9.14 7.85
CA ARG A 60 9.78 -8.41 8.33
C ARG A 60 8.92 -7.97 7.13
N MET A 61 7.65 -8.31 7.19
CA MET A 61 6.74 -8.01 6.09
C MET A 61 5.30 -7.97 6.59
N MET A 62 4.59 -6.89 6.25
CA MET A 62 3.21 -6.69 6.70
C MET A 62 2.39 -6.03 5.61
N LEU A 63 1.17 -6.51 5.41
CA LEU A 63 0.25 -5.93 4.43
C LEU A 63 -0.83 -5.16 5.18
N LEU A 64 -0.99 -3.89 4.82
CA LEU A 64 -2.03 -3.04 5.37
C LEU A 64 -3.10 -2.86 4.30
N VAL A 65 -4.33 -3.24 4.62
CA VAL A 65 -5.47 -3.17 3.70
C VAL A 65 -6.40 -2.07 4.20
N PHE A 66 -6.63 -1.07 3.36
CA PHE A 66 -7.33 0.12 3.80
C PHE A 66 -8.11 0.75 2.65
N GLY A 67 -8.99 1.67 2.98
CA GLY A 67 -9.72 2.40 1.96
C GLY A 67 -10.93 3.12 2.52
N ASN A 68 -11.77 3.55 1.58
CA ASN A 68 -12.99 4.28 1.90
C ASN A 68 -14.08 3.79 0.95
N PRO A 69 -15.18 3.20 1.49
CA PRO A 69 -16.27 2.75 0.64
C PRO A 69 -16.86 3.83 -0.26
N LYS A 70 -16.81 5.09 0.16
CA LYS A 70 -17.30 6.19 -0.67
C LYS A 70 -16.47 6.37 -1.94
N GLY A 71 -15.16 6.07 -1.88
CA GLY A 71 -14.30 6.13 -3.05
C GLY A 71 -14.27 4.82 -3.83
N GLY A 72 -14.26 3.69 -3.13
CA GLY A 72 -14.10 2.38 -3.77
C GLY A 72 -15.38 1.85 -4.42
N THR A 73 -16.53 2.09 -3.80
CA THR A 73 -17.78 1.55 -4.32
C THR A 73 -18.08 2.02 -5.75
N PRO A 74 -17.97 3.32 -6.08
CA PRO A 74 -18.21 3.75 -7.46
C PRO A 74 -17.26 3.10 -8.47
N VAL A 75 -16.02 2.85 -8.07
CA VAL A 75 -15.04 2.18 -8.93
C VAL A 75 -15.48 0.75 -9.22
N MET A 76 -15.89 0.02 -8.19
CA MET A 76 -16.31 -1.37 -8.33
C MET A 76 -17.62 -1.51 -9.11
N VAL A 77 -18.52 -0.53 -8.97
CA VAL A 77 -19.76 -0.53 -9.74
C VAL A 77 -19.45 -0.32 -11.23
N ALA A 78 -18.56 0.60 -11.54
CA ALA A 78 -18.20 0.90 -12.94
C ALA A 78 -17.28 -0.17 -13.54
N ALA A 79 -16.43 -0.79 -12.74
CA ALA A 79 -15.46 -1.78 -13.19
C ALA A 79 -15.43 -2.95 -12.18
N PRO A 80 -16.38 -3.89 -12.27
CA PRO A 80 -16.55 -4.91 -11.22
C PRO A 80 -15.32 -5.75 -10.92
N SER A 81 -14.48 -6.04 -11.91
CA SER A 81 -13.27 -6.83 -11.64
C SER A 81 -12.29 -6.11 -10.73
N SER A 82 -12.41 -4.77 -10.59
CA SER A 82 -11.53 -4.02 -9.70
C SER A 82 -11.67 -4.48 -8.25
N ALA A 83 -12.79 -5.12 -7.90
CA ALA A 83 -12.97 -5.66 -6.56
C ALA A 83 -11.95 -6.75 -6.21
N LEU A 84 -11.27 -7.33 -7.20
CA LEU A 84 -10.15 -8.26 -6.94
C LEU A 84 -8.96 -7.53 -6.31
N ASP A 85 -8.79 -6.27 -6.64
CA ASP A 85 -7.63 -5.49 -6.22
C ASP A 85 -7.96 -4.39 -5.20
N LEU A 86 -9.22 -4.28 -4.82
CA LEU A 86 -9.65 -3.37 -3.79
C LEU A 86 -10.10 -4.18 -2.57
N PRO A 87 -9.99 -3.62 -1.36
CA PRO A 87 -9.51 -2.29 -1.00
C PRO A 87 -8.03 -2.10 -1.37
N LEU A 88 -7.57 -0.84 -1.27
CA LEU A 88 -6.16 -0.52 -1.49
C LEU A 88 -5.28 -1.24 -0.47
N LYS A 89 -4.04 -1.49 -0.84
CA LYS A 89 -3.10 -2.22 0.00
C LYS A 89 -1.72 -1.60 -0.10
N VAL A 90 -1.01 -1.60 1.02
CA VAL A 90 0.41 -1.23 1.04
C VAL A 90 1.17 -2.35 1.75
N LEU A 91 2.22 -2.81 1.10
CA LEU A 91 3.13 -3.80 1.67
C LEU A 91 4.30 -3.05 2.28
N VAL A 92 4.51 -3.22 3.58
CA VAL A 92 5.71 -2.72 4.26
C VAL A 92 6.65 -3.89 4.40
N SER A 93 7.88 -3.75 3.93
CA SER A 93 8.86 -4.83 3.96
C SER A 93 10.23 -4.30 4.33
N GLU A 94 11.00 -5.14 5.02
CA GLU A 94 12.37 -4.84 5.38
C GLU A 94 13.28 -5.76 4.58
N GLU A 95 14.25 -5.19 3.86
CA GLU A 95 15.17 -5.97 3.05
C GLU A 95 16.43 -6.33 3.85
N ALA A 96 17.26 -7.20 3.28
CA ALA A 96 18.43 -7.74 3.97
C ALA A 96 19.41 -6.65 4.44
N ASP A 97 19.44 -5.51 3.74
CA ASP A 97 20.30 -4.40 4.11
C ASP A 97 19.70 -3.50 5.19
N GLY A 98 18.53 -3.84 5.71
CA GLY A 98 17.82 -3.05 6.70
C GLY A 98 16.94 -1.95 6.11
N GLU A 99 16.92 -1.79 4.81
CA GLU A 99 16.06 -0.81 4.14
C GLU A 99 14.60 -1.24 4.28
N VAL A 100 13.76 -0.26 4.59
CA VAL A 100 12.31 -0.47 4.70
C VAL A 100 11.64 0.16 3.49
N TRP A 101 10.77 -0.62 2.85
CA TRP A 101 10.08 -0.19 1.63
C TRP A 101 8.58 -0.27 1.81
N LEU A 102 7.88 0.68 1.17
CA LEU A 102 6.43 0.61 1.01
C LEU A 102 6.15 0.36 -0.47
N SER A 103 5.41 -0.71 -0.74
CA SER A 103 5.10 -1.12 -2.12
C SER A 103 3.60 -1.16 -2.30
N PHE A 104 3.14 -0.76 -3.48
CA PHE A 104 1.70 -0.74 -3.77
C PHE A 104 1.48 -0.83 -5.28
N ASN A 105 0.26 -1.20 -5.65
CA ASN A 105 -0.14 -1.25 -7.05
C ASN A 105 -0.37 0.17 -7.57
N SER A 106 0.22 0.49 -8.71
CA SER A 106 0.02 1.78 -9.37
C SER A 106 -1.46 1.97 -9.69
N PRO A 107 -2.05 3.14 -9.37
CA PRO A 107 -3.44 3.43 -9.78
C PRO A 107 -3.66 3.32 -11.28
N GLU A 108 -2.68 3.76 -12.09
CA GLU A 108 -2.78 3.66 -13.54
C GLU A 108 -2.78 2.21 -14.01
N TYR A 109 -1.98 1.36 -13.37
CA TYR A 109 -1.99 -0.05 -13.68
C TYR A 109 -3.35 -0.68 -13.39
N LEU A 110 -3.93 -0.38 -12.24
CA LEU A 110 -5.25 -0.89 -11.87
C LEU A 110 -6.32 -0.39 -12.83
N ALA A 111 -6.23 0.89 -13.22
CA ALA A 111 -7.18 1.46 -14.17
C ALA A 111 -7.12 0.74 -15.51
N GLN A 112 -5.92 0.46 -16.00
CA GLN A 112 -5.75 -0.23 -17.27
C GLN A 112 -6.20 -1.71 -17.17
N ARG A 113 -5.84 -2.36 -16.06
CA ARG A 113 -6.18 -3.76 -15.87
C ARG A 113 -7.68 -4.00 -15.85
N HIS A 114 -8.44 -3.11 -15.22
CA HIS A 114 -9.87 -3.30 -14.99
C HIS A 114 -10.76 -2.44 -15.84
N GLY A 115 -10.19 -1.56 -16.66
CA GLY A 115 -10.98 -0.63 -17.45
C GLY A 115 -11.70 0.40 -16.58
N ILE A 116 -11.04 0.91 -15.54
CA ILE A 116 -11.64 1.92 -14.68
C ILE A 116 -11.78 3.24 -15.46
N PRO A 117 -12.99 3.85 -15.49
CA PRO A 117 -13.17 5.12 -16.19
C PRO A 117 -12.21 6.18 -15.64
N SER A 118 -11.69 7.01 -16.55
CA SER A 118 -10.67 8.00 -16.19
C SER A 118 -11.12 8.95 -15.08
N GLU A 119 -12.41 9.29 -15.06
CA GLU A 119 -12.96 10.20 -14.05
C GLU A 119 -12.99 9.57 -12.64
N LEU A 120 -12.87 8.25 -12.54
CA LEU A 120 -12.89 7.55 -11.25
C LEU A 120 -11.50 7.18 -10.75
N VAL A 121 -10.47 7.35 -11.55
CA VAL A 121 -9.09 7.02 -11.14
C VAL A 121 -8.67 7.85 -9.93
N ALA A 122 -9.13 9.08 -9.82
CA ALA A 122 -8.83 9.93 -8.68
C ALA A 122 -9.25 9.29 -7.36
N ASN A 123 -10.28 8.43 -7.37
CA ASN A 123 -10.77 7.78 -6.15
C ASN A 123 -9.74 6.81 -5.54
N ILE A 124 -8.80 6.34 -6.33
CA ILE A 124 -7.76 5.40 -5.85
C ILE A 124 -6.35 6.00 -5.95
N ALA A 125 -6.19 7.14 -6.60
CA ALA A 125 -4.87 7.73 -6.83
C ALA A 125 -4.26 8.35 -5.57
N GLY A 126 -5.04 8.60 -4.54
CA GLY A 126 -4.55 9.18 -3.29
C GLY A 126 -3.54 8.32 -2.54
N ILE A 127 -3.47 7.03 -2.89
CA ILE A 127 -2.50 6.12 -2.26
C ILE A 127 -1.05 6.62 -2.44
N ARG A 128 -0.75 7.22 -3.58
CA ARG A 128 0.61 7.68 -3.86
C ARG A 128 1.05 8.77 -2.89
N GLY A 129 0.18 9.74 -2.63
CA GLY A 129 0.47 10.78 -1.65
C GLY A 129 0.55 10.25 -0.22
N LEU A 130 -0.33 9.31 0.11
CA LEU A 130 -0.36 8.71 1.43
C LEU A 130 0.94 7.93 1.72
N VAL A 131 1.40 7.15 0.75
CA VAL A 131 2.64 6.38 0.87
C VAL A 131 3.83 7.34 0.96
N GLY A 132 3.86 8.38 0.14
CA GLY A 132 4.92 9.37 0.21
C GLY A 132 5.02 10.03 1.59
N ALA A 133 3.89 10.39 2.17
CA ALA A 133 3.85 10.97 3.50
C ALA A 133 4.30 9.97 4.57
N ALA A 134 3.91 8.70 4.43
CA ALA A 134 4.29 7.67 5.39
C ALA A 134 5.80 7.38 5.34
N ALA A 135 6.39 7.46 4.16
CA ALA A 135 7.82 7.18 3.97
C ALA A 135 8.71 8.32 4.45
N ALA A 136 8.21 9.54 4.49
CA ALA A 136 8.98 10.71 4.85
C ALA A 136 9.06 10.89 6.38
N ASN A 137 10.02 11.72 6.79
CA ASN A 137 10.15 12.08 8.21
C ASN A 137 8.99 12.93 8.69
#